data_8fc5a653589afea1b1ba04215674c45c
#
_entry.id   8fc5a653589afea1b1ba04215674c45c
#
_cell.length_a   1.000
_cell.length_b   1.000
_cell.length_c   1.000
_cell.angle_alpha   90.00
_cell.angle_beta   90.00
_cell.angle_gamma   90.00
#
_symmetry.space_group_name_H-M   'P 1'
#
loop_
_entity.id
_entity.type
_entity.pdbx_description
1 polymer ?
#
loop_
_entity_poly.entity_id
_entity_poly.type
_entity_poly.pdbx_seq_one_letter_code
_entity_poly.pdbx_strand_id
1 'polypeptide(L)'
;LSSICTSDLHIKHGSVPRAVPGITVGHEMVGVVEAVGRAVRGIKEGDRVTVNVETFCGECFYCKHGYVNNCTSPHGGWALGCRIDGGQTEYVRVPLATHGLNRIPDSVTDEQALFVGDVLATGFWAARISEITEDDTVLIIGAGPTGICTLLCAMLKHPKRIIVCERSEERRAFVKKHYPEVLLTT
;
A
#
# COMPACT_ATOMS: atom_id res chain seq x y z
N LEU A 1 -2.66 -14.74 0.06
CA LEU A 1 -1.33 -14.29 -0.35
C LEU A 1 -0.93 -13.04 0.43
N SER A 2 0.29 -12.96 0.97
CA SER A 2 0.80 -11.75 1.65
C SER A 2 2.26 -11.52 1.29
N SER A 3 2.74 -10.27 1.45
CA SER A 3 4.13 -9.89 1.27
C SER A 3 4.78 -9.48 2.61
N ILE A 4 6.10 -9.45 2.62
CA ILE A 4 6.89 -8.91 3.73
C ILE A 4 7.33 -7.50 3.33
N CYS A 5 6.89 -6.51 4.09
CA CYS A 5 7.28 -5.13 3.91
C CYS A 5 8.48 -4.76 4.80
N THR A 6 9.23 -3.74 4.41
CA THR A 6 10.30 -3.17 5.26
C THR A 6 9.74 -2.69 6.61
N SER A 7 8.49 -2.28 6.66
CA SER A 7 7.82 -1.88 7.91
C SER A 7 7.72 -3.02 8.93
N ASP A 8 7.59 -4.28 8.48
CA ASP A 8 7.60 -5.45 9.37
C ASP A 8 8.98 -5.63 10.04
N LEU A 9 10.07 -5.34 9.30
CA LEU A 9 11.41 -5.33 9.85
C LEU A 9 11.61 -4.19 10.85
N HIS A 10 11.03 -3.01 10.60
CA HIS A 10 11.05 -1.90 11.54
C HIS A 10 10.32 -2.25 12.85
N ILE A 11 9.18 -2.96 12.77
CA ILE A 11 8.50 -3.49 13.95
C ILE A 11 9.41 -4.45 14.71
N LYS A 12 9.99 -5.44 14.00
CA LYS A 12 10.90 -6.43 14.59
C LYS A 12 12.10 -5.78 15.31
N HIS A 13 12.62 -4.68 14.79
CA HIS A 13 13.75 -3.96 15.36
C HIS A 13 13.35 -2.92 16.43
N GLY A 14 12.07 -2.82 16.79
CA GLY A 14 11.57 -1.88 17.81
C GLY A 14 11.54 -0.42 17.35
N SER A 15 11.66 -0.16 16.04
CA SER A 15 11.67 1.22 15.48
C SER A 15 10.26 1.81 15.32
N VAL A 16 9.22 1.05 15.62
CA VAL A 16 7.81 1.49 15.56
C VAL A 16 7.23 1.51 16.98
N PRO A 17 7.25 2.65 17.70
CA PRO A 17 6.90 2.72 19.11
C PRO A 17 5.46 2.28 19.45
N ARG A 18 4.54 2.39 18.49
CA ARG A 18 3.13 2.00 18.66
C ARG A 18 2.86 0.52 18.34
N ALA A 19 3.86 -0.23 17.87
CA ALA A 19 3.68 -1.65 17.60
C ALA A 19 3.49 -2.43 18.91
N VAL A 20 2.54 -3.36 18.89
CA VAL A 20 2.23 -4.20 20.04
C VAL A 20 3.04 -5.50 19.96
N PRO A 21 3.83 -5.85 20.98
CA PRO A 21 4.56 -7.12 21.00
C PRO A 21 3.63 -8.33 21.00
N GLY A 22 4.04 -9.41 20.33
CA GLY A 22 3.34 -10.69 20.33
C GLY A 22 2.21 -10.83 19.30
N ILE A 23 1.97 -9.81 18.48
CA ILE A 23 0.99 -9.90 17.38
C ILE A 23 1.60 -10.54 16.14
N THR A 24 0.74 -11.06 15.27
CA THR A 24 1.09 -11.43 13.89
C THR A 24 1.33 -10.18 13.06
N VAL A 25 2.48 -10.08 12.39
CA VAL A 25 2.79 -8.95 11.49
C VAL A 25 2.15 -9.12 10.11
N GLY A 26 2.36 -8.15 9.21
CA GLY A 26 1.88 -8.16 7.83
C GLY A 26 0.66 -7.27 7.62
N HIS A 27 0.76 -6.41 6.63
CA HIS A 27 -0.26 -5.41 6.30
C HIS A 27 -0.52 -5.32 4.79
N GLU A 28 0.21 -6.08 3.98
CA GLU A 28 -0.02 -6.23 2.54
C GLU A 28 -0.53 -7.63 2.29
N MET A 29 -1.80 -7.76 1.86
CA MET A 29 -2.42 -9.06 1.67
C MET A 29 -3.62 -9.02 0.73
N VAL A 30 -3.85 -10.17 0.12
CA VAL A 30 -5.08 -10.51 -0.60
C VAL A 30 -5.60 -11.85 -0.10
N GLY A 31 -6.90 -12.03 -0.17
CA GLY A 31 -7.52 -13.27 0.28
C GLY A 31 -8.96 -13.43 -0.20
N VAL A 32 -9.58 -14.49 0.26
CA VAL A 32 -11.00 -14.78 0.05
C VAL A 32 -11.74 -14.56 1.37
N VAL A 33 -12.86 -13.89 1.30
CA VAL A 33 -13.69 -13.61 2.47
C VAL A 33 -14.34 -14.91 2.96
N GLU A 34 -13.98 -15.33 4.16
CA GLU A 34 -14.52 -16.55 4.80
C GLU A 34 -15.82 -16.27 5.56
N ALA A 35 -15.87 -15.15 6.27
CA ALA A 35 -17.03 -14.74 7.05
C ALA A 35 -17.17 -13.23 7.12
N VAL A 36 -18.39 -12.73 7.25
CA VAL A 36 -18.69 -11.29 7.25
C VAL A 36 -19.45 -10.88 8.51
N GLY A 37 -18.98 -9.84 9.17
CA GLY A 37 -19.69 -9.24 10.30
C GLY A 37 -21.01 -8.58 9.87
N ARG A 38 -22.03 -8.61 10.74
CA ARG A 38 -23.40 -8.11 10.47
C ARG A 38 -23.48 -6.66 9.99
N ALA A 39 -22.51 -5.82 10.37
CA ALA A 39 -22.48 -4.41 10.01
C ALA A 39 -21.75 -4.13 8.69
N VAL A 40 -21.03 -5.09 8.13
CA VAL A 40 -20.27 -4.90 6.87
C VAL A 40 -21.22 -4.73 5.70
N ARG A 41 -20.87 -3.83 4.78
CA ARG A 41 -21.64 -3.56 3.56
C ARG A 41 -20.75 -3.70 2.34
N GLY A 42 -21.32 -4.17 1.21
CA GLY A 42 -20.66 -4.26 -0.09
C GLY A 42 -19.69 -5.43 -0.26
N ILE A 43 -19.45 -6.22 0.78
CA ILE A 43 -18.57 -7.40 0.80
C ILE A 43 -19.38 -8.61 1.27
N LYS A 44 -19.14 -9.77 0.68
CA LYS A 44 -19.79 -11.04 1.02
C LYS A 44 -18.78 -12.19 1.07
N GLU A 45 -19.18 -13.29 1.67
CA GLU A 45 -18.42 -14.54 1.67
C GLU A 45 -18.15 -15.00 0.22
N GLY A 46 -16.92 -15.48 0.00
CA GLY A 46 -16.42 -15.87 -1.31
C GLY A 46 -15.84 -14.73 -2.15
N ASP A 47 -16.01 -13.46 -1.77
CA ASP A 47 -15.37 -12.35 -2.49
C ASP A 47 -13.84 -12.44 -2.39
N ARG A 48 -13.15 -12.30 -3.53
CA ARG A 48 -11.70 -12.04 -3.57
C ARG A 48 -11.44 -10.58 -3.27
N VAL A 49 -10.57 -10.30 -2.30
CA VAL A 49 -10.35 -8.94 -1.82
C VAL A 49 -8.86 -8.62 -1.62
N THR A 50 -8.49 -7.37 -1.89
CA THR A 50 -7.27 -6.77 -1.36
C THR A 50 -7.62 -5.97 -0.12
N VAL A 51 -6.70 -5.97 0.85
CA VAL A 51 -6.88 -5.31 2.14
C VAL A 51 -6.10 -4.00 2.14
N ASN A 52 -6.77 -2.90 2.53
CA ASN A 52 -6.09 -1.63 2.73
C ASN A 52 -5.22 -1.70 3.99
N VAL A 53 -3.98 -1.26 3.89
CA VAL A 53 -3.09 -1.10 5.06
C VAL A 53 -3.71 -0.16 6.09
N GLU A 54 -4.35 0.88 5.63
CA GLU A 54 -5.09 1.83 6.47
C GLU A 54 -6.56 1.43 6.56
N THR A 55 -6.95 0.82 7.67
CA THR A 55 -8.38 0.62 7.98
C THR A 55 -8.97 1.92 8.51
N PHE A 56 -10.25 2.21 8.22
CA PHE A 56 -10.84 3.49 8.62
C PHE A 56 -12.35 3.44 8.77
N CYS A 57 -12.90 4.31 9.65
CA CYS A 57 -14.31 4.27 10.01
C CYS A 57 -15.24 4.95 8.98
N GLY A 58 -14.75 5.85 8.12
CA GLY A 58 -15.54 6.62 7.18
C GLY A 58 -16.33 7.79 7.80
N GLU A 59 -16.37 7.94 9.14
CA GLU A 59 -17.29 8.88 9.82
C GLU A 59 -16.58 10.02 10.55
N CYS A 60 -15.33 9.83 11.01
CA CYS A 60 -14.61 10.86 11.74
C CYS A 60 -14.18 12.02 10.83
N PHE A 61 -13.76 13.12 11.44
CA PHE A 61 -13.30 14.32 10.72
C PHE A 61 -12.28 13.97 9.64
N TYR A 62 -11.24 13.24 9.98
CA TYR A 62 -10.17 12.90 9.05
C TYR A 62 -10.66 12.05 7.86
N CYS A 63 -11.49 11.03 8.13
CA CYS A 63 -12.06 10.20 7.07
C CYS A 63 -12.90 11.01 6.08
N LYS A 64 -13.74 11.92 6.59
CA LYS A 64 -14.58 12.78 5.75
C LYS A 64 -13.80 13.78 4.90
N HIS A 65 -12.56 14.08 5.28
CA HIS A 65 -11.68 14.99 4.55
C HIS A 65 -10.61 14.25 3.73
N GLY A 66 -10.68 12.90 3.61
CA GLY A 66 -9.76 12.11 2.80
C GLY A 66 -8.43 11.75 3.47
N TYR A 67 -8.25 12.07 4.75
CA TYR A 67 -7.04 11.75 5.52
C TYR A 67 -7.25 10.48 6.35
N VAL A 68 -7.58 9.37 5.68
CA VAL A 68 -7.98 8.11 6.34
C VAL A 68 -6.90 7.50 7.24
N ASN A 69 -5.63 7.76 6.93
CA ASN A 69 -4.47 7.38 7.75
C ASN A 69 -4.50 8.00 9.16
N ASN A 70 -5.19 9.12 9.34
CA ASN A 70 -5.38 9.81 10.62
C ASN A 70 -6.72 9.47 11.29
N CYS A 71 -7.36 8.37 10.88
CA CYS A 71 -8.63 7.93 11.45
C CYS A 71 -8.54 7.78 12.98
N THR A 72 -9.48 8.38 13.70
CA THR A 72 -9.53 8.37 15.18
C THR A 72 -10.20 7.13 15.78
N SER A 73 -10.69 6.20 14.96
CA SER A 73 -11.19 4.91 15.45
C SER A 73 -10.05 4.12 16.11
N PRO A 74 -10.32 3.35 17.20
CA PRO A 74 -9.31 2.48 17.83
C PRO A 74 -8.62 1.51 16.85
N HIS A 75 -9.31 1.12 15.80
CA HIS A 75 -8.80 0.24 14.74
C HIS A 75 -8.51 1.01 13.43
N GLY A 76 -8.46 2.33 13.47
CA GLY A 76 -8.20 3.17 12.30
C GLY A 76 -6.72 3.42 12.07
N GLY A 77 -6.37 3.85 10.85
CA GLY A 77 -5.00 4.01 10.42
C GLY A 77 -4.26 2.68 10.28
N TRP A 78 -2.94 2.70 10.32
CA TRP A 78 -2.14 1.47 10.30
C TRP A 78 -2.32 0.67 11.58
N ALA A 79 -3.33 -0.20 11.60
CA ALA A 79 -3.66 -1.08 12.72
C ALA A 79 -3.20 -2.53 12.47
N LEU A 80 -3.53 -3.08 11.30
CA LEU A 80 -3.18 -4.45 10.91
C LEU A 80 -1.66 -4.64 10.87
N GLY A 81 -1.18 -5.70 11.51
CA GLY A 81 0.24 -6.03 11.60
C GLY A 81 1.09 -5.06 12.42
N CYS A 82 0.47 -4.09 13.10
CA CYS A 82 1.15 -3.10 13.94
C CYS A 82 0.56 -3.02 15.35
N ARG A 83 -0.76 -2.87 15.50
CA ARG A 83 -1.46 -2.75 16.78
C ARG A 83 -2.42 -3.89 17.03
N ILE A 84 -2.80 -4.61 15.98
CA ILE A 84 -3.62 -5.83 15.99
C ILE A 84 -3.01 -6.82 15.02
N ASP A 85 -3.41 -8.08 15.09
CA ASP A 85 -2.93 -9.13 14.19
C ASP A 85 -3.10 -8.76 12.72
N GLY A 86 -2.06 -9.02 11.94
CA GLY A 86 -1.97 -8.77 10.51
C GLY A 86 -2.11 -10.04 9.67
N GLY A 87 -1.70 -9.95 8.40
CA GLY A 87 -2.01 -10.92 7.37
C GLY A 87 -0.92 -11.95 7.05
N GLN A 88 0.19 -12.03 7.79
CA GLN A 88 1.15 -13.12 7.65
C GLN A 88 0.68 -14.37 8.41
N THR A 89 -0.51 -14.85 8.05
CA THR A 89 -1.24 -15.96 8.67
C THR A 89 -2.24 -16.56 7.67
N GLU A 90 -2.83 -17.70 7.99
CA GLU A 90 -3.87 -18.32 7.16
C GLU A 90 -5.19 -17.52 7.18
N TYR A 91 -5.55 -16.96 8.33
CA TYR A 91 -6.77 -16.18 8.51
C TYR A 91 -6.46 -14.87 9.24
N VAL A 92 -7.06 -13.79 8.78
CA VAL A 92 -6.95 -12.47 9.40
C VAL A 92 -8.32 -11.83 9.57
N ARG A 93 -8.53 -11.19 10.70
CA ARG A 93 -9.73 -10.41 10.97
C ARG A 93 -9.49 -8.94 10.59
N VAL A 94 -10.14 -8.48 9.52
CA VAL A 94 -10.04 -7.09 9.08
C VAL A 94 -11.13 -6.25 9.74
N PRO A 95 -10.81 -5.31 10.63
CA PRO A 95 -11.78 -4.39 11.22
C PRO A 95 -12.21 -3.35 10.18
N LEU A 96 -13.40 -2.75 10.40
CA LEU A 96 -13.92 -1.68 9.53
C LEU A 96 -13.98 -2.10 8.04
N ALA A 97 -14.27 -3.38 7.80
CA ALA A 97 -14.12 -4.05 6.51
C ALA A 97 -14.93 -3.39 5.37
N THR A 98 -16.02 -2.69 5.66
CA THR A 98 -16.77 -1.91 4.65
C THR A 98 -15.86 -0.93 3.89
N HIS A 99 -14.84 -0.39 4.52
CA HIS A 99 -13.89 0.57 3.96
C HIS A 99 -12.48 -0.01 3.84
N GLY A 100 -12.17 -1.05 4.59
CA GLY A 100 -10.85 -1.69 4.64
C GLY A 100 -10.61 -2.73 3.55
N LEU A 101 -11.64 -3.10 2.78
CA LEU A 101 -11.56 -4.13 1.74
C LEU A 101 -12.01 -3.59 0.38
N ASN A 102 -11.32 -4.03 -0.68
CA ASN A 102 -11.74 -3.80 -2.06
C ASN A 102 -11.80 -5.12 -2.79
N ARG A 103 -12.90 -5.37 -3.52
CA ARG A 103 -13.03 -6.56 -4.36
C ARG A 103 -12.05 -6.50 -5.52
N ILE A 104 -11.39 -7.62 -5.77
CA ILE A 104 -10.46 -7.78 -6.88
C ILE A 104 -11.27 -8.14 -8.13
N PRO A 105 -11.17 -7.35 -9.22
CA PRO A 105 -11.80 -7.70 -10.50
C PRO A 105 -11.26 -9.04 -11.04
N ASP A 106 -12.09 -9.79 -11.79
CA ASP A 106 -11.69 -11.10 -12.35
C ASP A 106 -10.49 -10.99 -13.31
N SER A 107 -10.31 -9.84 -13.95
CA SER A 107 -9.18 -9.55 -14.84
C SER A 107 -7.86 -9.29 -14.13
N VAL A 108 -7.85 -9.16 -12.79
CA VAL A 108 -6.68 -8.86 -11.99
C VAL A 108 -6.29 -10.10 -11.18
N THR A 109 -5.01 -10.49 -11.26
CA THR A 109 -4.50 -11.63 -10.47
C THR A 109 -4.27 -11.23 -9.01
N ASP A 110 -4.15 -12.23 -8.12
CA ASP A 110 -3.85 -11.99 -6.71
C ASP A 110 -2.48 -11.32 -6.52
N GLU A 111 -1.49 -11.71 -7.33
CA GLU A 111 -0.15 -11.10 -7.31
C GLU A 111 -0.19 -9.61 -7.71
N GLN A 112 -0.99 -9.26 -8.71
CA GLN A 112 -1.17 -7.85 -9.10
C GLN A 112 -1.90 -7.06 -8.03
N ALA A 113 -2.96 -7.65 -7.45
CA ALA A 113 -3.77 -7.01 -6.42
C ALA A 113 -3.04 -6.87 -5.07
N LEU A 114 -2.05 -7.72 -4.78
CA LEU A 114 -1.30 -7.72 -3.53
C LEU A 114 -0.68 -6.35 -3.22
N PHE A 115 -0.11 -5.71 -4.23
CA PHE A 115 0.57 -4.42 -4.07
C PHE A 115 -0.38 -3.22 -3.99
N VAL A 116 -1.66 -3.41 -4.34
CA VAL A 116 -2.64 -2.30 -4.39
C VAL A 116 -2.98 -1.79 -2.99
N GLY A 117 -3.00 -2.67 -2.00
CA GLY A 117 -3.43 -2.34 -0.63
C GLY A 117 -2.51 -1.37 0.11
N ASP A 118 -1.22 -1.30 -0.25
CA ASP A 118 -0.23 -0.43 0.39
C ASP A 118 0.73 0.22 -0.61
N VAL A 119 1.75 -0.52 -1.08
CA VAL A 119 2.91 0.09 -1.76
C VAL A 119 2.53 0.81 -3.06
N LEU A 120 1.60 0.28 -3.84
CA LEU A 120 1.12 0.96 -5.05
C LEU A 120 0.23 2.16 -4.69
N ALA A 121 -0.65 2.04 -3.68
CA ALA A 121 -1.45 3.15 -3.19
C ALA A 121 -0.56 4.27 -2.62
N THR A 122 0.53 3.93 -1.94
CA THR A 122 1.55 4.88 -1.47
C THR A 122 2.21 5.63 -2.64
N GLY A 123 2.63 4.90 -3.68
CA GLY A 123 3.18 5.50 -4.90
C GLY A 123 2.17 6.40 -5.63
N PHE A 124 0.92 5.97 -5.71
CA PHE A 124 -0.16 6.77 -6.30
C PHE A 124 -0.43 8.05 -5.51
N TRP A 125 -0.44 7.95 -4.18
CA TRP A 125 -0.59 9.12 -3.31
C TRP A 125 0.56 10.11 -3.50
N ALA A 126 1.81 9.64 -3.52
CA ALA A 126 2.97 10.48 -3.78
C ALA A 126 2.86 11.22 -5.12
N ALA A 127 2.52 10.52 -6.22
CA ALA A 127 2.33 11.14 -7.53
C ALA A 127 1.14 12.15 -7.55
N ARG A 128 0.08 11.87 -6.77
CA ARG A 128 -1.09 12.75 -6.67
C ARG A 128 -0.79 14.06 -5.96
N ILE A 129 -0.13 14.01 -4.78
CA ILE A 129 0.17 15.22 -3.99
C ILE A 129 1.28 16.07 -4.60
N SER A 130 2.09 15.48 -5.50
CA SER A 130 3.12 16.21 -6.23
C SER A 130 2.55 17.07 -7.39
N GLU A 131 1.25 16.96 -7.66
CA GLU A 131 0.55 17.76 -8.70
C GLU A 131 1.25 17.75 -10.06
N ILE A 132 1.84 16.61 -10.43
CA ILE A 132 2.66 16.43 -11.63
C ILE A 132 1.89 16.85 -12.88
N THR A 133 2.53 17.67 -13.72
CA THR A 133 2.06 18.12 -15.04
C THR A 133 2.98 17.62 -16.15
N GLU A 134 2.56 17.78 -17.42
CA GLU A 134 3.33 17.38 -18.60
C GLU A 134 4.62 18.20 -18.80
N ASP A 135 4.72 19.40 -18.23
CA ASP A 135 5.90 20.27 -18.30
C ASP A 135 6.97 19.94 -17.25
N ASP A 136 6.64 19.09 -16.26
CA ASP A 136 7.50 18.85 -15.13
C ASP A 136 8.65 17.88 -15.40
N THR A 137 9.74 18.09 -14.68
CA THR A 137 10.78 17.09 -14.47
C THR A 137 10.64 16.52 -13.05
N VAL A 138 10.31 15.25 -12.95
CA VAL A 138 10.09 14.54 -11.69
C VAL A 138 11.38 13.86 -11.25
N LEU A 139 11.83 14.10 -10.02
CA LEU A 139 12.93 13.39 -9.39
C LEU A 139 12.40 12.41 -8.35
N ILE A 140 12.74 11.13 -8.50
CA ILE A 140 12.44 10.06 -7.54
C ILE A 140 13.74 9.61 -6.90
N ILE A 141 13.83 9.69 -5.57
CA ILE A 141 15.00 9.27 -4.82
C ILE A 141 14.76 7.87 -4.24
N GLY A 142 15.50 6.90 -4.76
CA GLY A 142 15.39 5.48 -4.43
C GLY A 142 14.54 4.69 -5.45
N ALA A 143 15.07 3.53 -5.87
CA ALA A 143 14.38 2.56 -6.74
C ALA A 143 14.03 1.26 -5.98
N GLY A 144 13.67 1.38 -4.70
CA GLY A 144 13.03 0.30 -3.94
C GLY A 144 11.56 0.13 -4.35
N PRO A 145 10.81 -0.79 -3.72
CA PRO A 145 9.41 -1.06 -4.08
C PRO A 145 8.55 0.20 -4.13
N THR A 146 8.62 1.05 -3.11
CA THR A 146 7.88 2.32 -3.08
C THR A 146 8.30 3.28 -4.19
N GLY A 147 9.61 3.38 -4.48
CA GLY A 147 10.12 4.23 -5.56
C GLY A 147 9.66 3.74 -6.93
N ILE A 148 9.66 2.44 -7.18
CA ILE A 148 9.14 1.84 -8.43
C ILE A 148 7.64 2.06 -8.56
N CYS A 149 6.86 1.86 -7.50
CA CYS A 149 5.42 2.14 -7.53
C CYS A 149 5.13 3.63 -7.75
N THR A 150 5.94 4.52 -7.17
CA THR A 150 5.86 5.97 -7.43
C THR A 150 6.20 6.30 -8.87
N LEU A 151 7.23 5.66 -9.44
CA LEU A 151 7.60 5.80 -10.85
C LEU A 151 6.44 5.42 -11.77
N LEU A 152 5.83 4.25 -11.56
CA LEU A 152 4.67 3.79 -12.33
C LEU A 152 3.52 4.80 -12.27
N CYS A 153 3.21 5.30 -11.09
CA CYS A 153 2.12 6.26 -10.89
C CYS A 153 2.45 7.65 -11.47
N ALA A 154 3.72 8.09 -11.41
CA ALA A 154 4.19 9.33 -12.02
C ALA A 154 4.12 9.27 -13.56
N MET A 155 4.46 8.11 -14.16
CA MET A 155 4.36 7.90 -15.61
C MET A 155 2.93 8.08 -16.13
N LEU A 156 1.90 7.75 -15.34
CA LEU A 156 0.49 7.98 -15.69
C LEU A 156 0.12 9.46 -15.82
N LYS A 157 0.97 10.37 -15.35
CA LYS A 157 0.80 11.83 -15.47
C LYS A 157 1.52 12.41 -16.67
N HIS A 158 2.24 11.58 -17.43
CA HIS A 158 2.98 11.96 -18.64
C HIS A 158 3.92 13.17 -18.46
N PRO A 159 4.76 13.22 -17.39
CA PRO A 159 5.66 14.34 -17.19
C PRO A 159 6.68 14.42 -18.33
N LYS A 160 7.21 15.62 -18.58
CA LYS A 160 8.25 15.86 -19.58
C LYS A 160 9.47 14.96 -19.40
N ARG A 161 9.81 14.64 -18.13
CA ARG A 161 10.98 13.84 -17.80
C ARG A 161 10.85 13.21 -16.42
N ILE A 162 11.37 11.99 -16.26
CA ILE A 162 11.55 11.36 -14.94
C ILE A 162 13.02 11.02 -14.74
N ILE A 163 13.55 11.36 -13.58
CA ILE A 163 14.91 11.05 -13.14
C ILE A 163 14.79 10.18 -11.90
N VAL A 164 15.47 9.04 -11.88
CA VAL A 164 15.56 8.16 -10.69
C VAL A 164 16.99 8.18 -10.17
N CYS A 165 17.15 8.59 -8.92
CA CYS A 165 18.41 8.58 -8.19
C CYS A 165 18.48 7.30 -7.34
N GLU A 166 19.44 6.40 -7.62
CA GLU A 166 19.57 5.12 -6.91
C GLU A 166 21.05 4.69 -6.81
N ARG A 167 21.48 4.35 -5.61
CA ARG A 167 22.87 3.92 -5.35
C ARG A 167 23.14 2.47 -5.76
N SER A 168 22.15 1.57 -5.59
CA SER A 168 22.31 0.16 -5.92
C SER A 168 22.42 -0.05 -7.42
N GLU A 169 23.52 -0.66 -7.85
CA GLU A 169 23.75 -1.00 -9.25
C GLU A 169 22.68 -1.97 -9.77
N GLU A 170 22.31 -2.97 -8.98
CA GLU A 170 21.28 -3.94 -9.32
C GLU A 170 19.93 -3.26 -9.59
N ARG A 171 19.51 -2.34 -8.70
CA ARG A 171 18.25 -1.60 -8.86
C ARG A 171 18.31 -0.64 -10.06
N ARG A 172 19.43 0.02 -10.30
CA ARG A 172 19.61 0.81 -11.53
C ARG A 172 19.51 -0.04 -12.78
N ALA A 173 20.11 -1.24 -12.78
CA ALA A 173 20.02 -2.18 -13.90
C ALA A 173 18.57 -2.61 -14.14
N PHE A 174 17.80 -2.86 -13.06
CA PHE A 174 16.38 -3.15 -13.15
C PHE A 174 15.59 -2.00 -13.82
N VAL A 175 15.76 -0.76 -13.33
CA VAL A 175 15.09 0.41 -13.92
C VAL A 175 15.48 0.58 -15.37
N LYS A 176 16.76 0.51 -15.70
CA LYS A 176 17.23 0.63 -17.10
C LYS A 176 16.63 -0.42 -18.04
N LYS A 177 16.46 -1.65 -17.52
CA LYS A 177 15.88 -2.76 -18.30
C LYS A 177 14.39 -2.59 -18.56
N HIS A 178 13.64 -2.15 -17.56
CA HIS A 178 12.17 -2.14 -17.59
C HIS A 178 11.56 -0.78 -17.93
N TYR A 179 12.32 0.31 -17.74
CA TYR A 179 11.89 1.70 -17.97
C TYR A 179 13.02 2.48 -18.67
N PRO A 180 13.36 2.11 -19.93
CA PRO A 180 14.52 2.66 -20.64
C PRO A 180 14.45 4.16 -20.90
N GLU A 181 13.25 4.75 -20.86
CA GLU A 181 13.00 6.18 -21.02
C GLU A 181 13.34 7.02 -19.78
N VAL A 182 13.54 6.36 -18.63
CA VAL A 182 13.82 7.03 -17.36
C VAL A 182 15.33 7.35 -17.27
N LEU A 183 15.65 8.57 -16.88
CA LEU A 183 17.03 8.96 -16.61
C LEU A 183 17.48 8.44 -15.24
N LEU A 184 18.69 7.90 -15.19
CA LEU A 184 19.28 7.37 -13.96
C LEU A 184 20.45 8.22 -13.50
N THR A 185 20.54 8.41 -12.18
CA THR A 185 21.66 9.04 -11.49
C THR A 185 21.98 8.33 -10.18
N THR A 186 23.12 8.66 -9.57
CA THR A 186 23.59 8.15 -8.26
C THR A 186 23.62 9.28 -7.23
#